data_c10329357c150244be71e0abec6d89f7
#
_entry.id   c10329357c150244be71e0abec6d89f7
#
_cell.length_a   1.000
_cell.length_b   1.000
_cell.length_c   1.000
_cell.angle_alpha   90.00
_cell.angle_beta   90.00
_cell.angle_gamma   90.00
#
_symmetry.space_group_name_H-M   'P 1'
#
loop_
_entity.id
_entity.type
_entity.pdbx_description
1 polymer ?
#
loop_
_entity_poly.entity_id
_entity_poly.type
_entity_poly.pdbx_seq_one_letter_code
_entity_poly.pdbx_strand_id
1 'polypeptide(L)'
;MAEVVERYGQRGSGAATQEARHKRERRRLRTDELRMGLGALAATYRDEMKVAQDPSAAIAAITAIHEAADALIRNPNEQLLLVALALKL
;
A
#
# COMPACT_ATOMS: atom_id res chain seq x y z
N MET A 1 7.19 -44.75 -9.89
CA MET A 1 7.32 -44.53 -8.44
C MET A 1 8.18 -43.30 -8.12
N ALA A 2 9.33 -43.17 -8.73
CA ALA A 2 10.18 -42.00 -8.52
C ALA A 2 9.47 -40.69 -8.91
N GLU A 3 8.74 -40.68 -10.01
CA GLU A 3 7.96 -39.52 -10.44
C GLU A 3 6.90 -39.10 -9.42
N VAL A 4 6.26 -40.08 -8.79
CA VAL A 4 5.22 -39.83 -7.80
C VAL A 4 5.84 -39.19 -6.56
N VAL A 5 7.00 -39.70 -6.14
CA VAL A 5 7.71 -39.15 -4.98
C VAL A 5 8.18 -37.71 -5.28
N GLU A 6 8.70 -37.46 -6.47
CA GLU A 6 9.09 -36.11 -6.90
C GLU A 6 7.90 -35.16 -6.92
N ARG A 7 6.75 -35.63 -7.40
CA ARG A 7 5.53 -34.82 -7.39
C ARG A 7 5.09 -34.48 -5.98
N TYR A 8 5.19 -35.42 -5.05
CA TYR A 8 4.86 -35.12 -3.65
C TYR A 8 5.81 -34.11 -3.03
N GLY A 9 7.09 -34.26 -3.30
CA GLY A 9 8.10 -33.28 -2.86
C GLY A 9 7.85 -31.91 -3.48
N GLN A 10 7.56 -31.85 -4.77
CA GLN A 10 7.26 -30.62 -5.48
C GLN A 10 5.95 -29.99 -5.00
N ARG A 11 4.95 -30.80 -4.66
CA ARG A 11 3.70 -30.28 -4.10
C ARG A 11 3.92 -29.58 -2.76
N GLY A 12 4.71 -30.15 -1.88
CA GLY A 12 5.05 -29.52 -0.63
C GLY A 12 5.74 -28.19 -0.83
N SER A 13 6.77 -28.20 -1.66
CA SER A 13 7.50 -27.00 -2.07
C SER A 13 6.60 -26.03 -2.82
N GLY A 14 5.78 -26.52 -3.75
CA GLY A 14 4.85 -25.73 -4.54
C GLY A 14 3.78 -25.06 -3.69
N ALA A 15 3.22 -25.78 -2.71
CA ALA A 15 2.20 -25.23 -1.81
C ALA A 15 2.76 -24.08 -0.97
N ALA A 16 3.95 -24.25 -0.39
CA ALA A 16 4.60 -23.21 0.38
C ALA A 16 4.92 -21.99 -0.48
N THR A 17 5.38 -22.21 -1.73
CA THR A 17 5.66 -21.14 -2.69
C THR A 17 4.38 -20.43 -3.11
N GLN A 18 3.29 -21.17 -3.33
CA GLN A 18 2.00 -20.60 -3.66
C GLN A 18 1.43 -19.75 -2.52
N GLU A 19 1.55 -20.22 -1.29
CA GLU A 19 1.10 -19.46 -0.13
C GLU A 19 1.88 -18.16 0.00
N ALA A 20 3.20 -18.21 -0.18
CA ALA A 20 4.04 -17.02 -0.14
C ALA A 20 3.67 -16.06 -1.26
N ARG A 21 3.39 -16.57 -2.46
CA ARG A 21 2.97 -15.77 -3.61
C ARG A 21 1.61 -15.14 -3.38
N HIS A 22 0.62 -15.90 -2.89
CA HIS A 22 -0.70 -15.39 -2.57
C HIS A 22 -0.64 -14.32 -1.49
N LYS A 23 0.21 -14.51 -0.50
CA LYS A 23 0.43 -13.53 0.56
C LYS A 23 1.01 -12.24 0.02
N ARG A 24 1.98 -12.32 -0.90
CA ARG A 24 2.57 -11.14 -1.57
C ARG A 24 1.56 -10.44 -2.46
N GLU A 25 0.74 -11.19 -3.20
CA GLU A 25 -0.31 -10.63 -4.06
C GLU A 25 -1.37 -9.91 -3.25
N ARG A 26 -1.84 -10.51 -2.15
CA ARG A 26 -2.81 -9.86 -1.27
C ARG A 26 -2.26 -8.58 -0.68
N ARG A 27 -1.00 -8.60 -0.31
CA ARG A 27 -0.30 -7.43 0.22
C ARG A 27 -0.17 -6.34 -0.83
N ARG A 28 0.17 -6.69 -2.06
CA ARG A 28 0.26 -5.73 -3.16
C ARG A 28 -1.09 -5.11 -3.46
N LEU A 29 -2.16 -5.92 -3.54
CA LEU A 29 -3.51 -5.43 -3.76
C LEU A 29 -3.95 -4.48 -2.65
N ARG A 30 -3.63 -4.82 -1.42
CA ARG A 30 -3.93 -3.98 -0.26
C ARG A 30 -3.17 -2.65 -0.32
N THR A 31 -1.91 -2.69 -0.68
CA THR A 31 -1.09 -1.49 -0.87
C THR A 31 -1.68 -0.63 -1.98
N ASP A 32 -2.07 -1.22 -3.10
CA ASP A 32 -2.69 -0.51 -4.21
C ASP A 32 -4.01 0.15 -3.80
N GLU A 33 -4.85 -0.55 -3.04
CA GLU A 33 -6.10 0.00 -2.50
C GLU A 33 -5.83 1.19 -1.58
N LEU A 34 -4.86 1.07 -0.70
CA LEU A 34 -4.49 2.17 0.21
C LEU A 34 -3.97 3.38 -0.57
N ARG A 35 -3.15 3.15 -1.58
CA ARG A 35 -2.65 4.23 -2.44
C ARG A 35 -3.77 4.91 -3.21
N MET A 36 -4.74 4.15 -3.70
CA MET A 36 -5.93 4.71 -4.35
C MET A 36 -6.73 5.58 -3.38
N GLY A 37 -6.93 5.10 -2.16
CA GLY A 37 -7.61 5.86 -1.11
C GLY A 37 -6.88 7.16 -0.77
N LEU A 38 -5.56 7.09 -0.67
CA LEU A 38 -4.72 8.27 -0.43
C LEU A 38 -4.78 9.25 -1.61
N GLY A 39 -4.83 8.73 -2.84
CA GLY A 39 -5.01 9.56 -4.03
C GLY A 39 -6.35 10.30 -4.03
N ALA A 40 -7.42 9.64 -3.62
CA ALA A 40 -8.74 10.24 -3.47
C ALA A 40 -8.73 11.33 -2.38
N LEU A 41 -8.06 11.08 -1.27
CA LEU A 41 -7.90 12.07 -0.19
C LEU A 41 -7.10 13.28 -0.68
N ALA A 42 -6.02 13.07 -1.41
CA ALA A 42 -5.24 14.14 -2.00
C ALA A 42 -6.07 14.99 -2.97
N ALA A 43 -6.95 14.36 -3.75
CA ALA A 43 -7.85 15.07 -4.65
C ALA A 43 -8.81 15.99 -3.89
N THR A 44 -9.30 15.55 -2.72
CA THR A 44 -10.13 16.38 -1.84
C THR A 44 -9.38 17.63 -1.40
N TYR A 45 -8.14 17.49 -0.99
CA TYR A 45 -7.30 18.64 -0.61
C TYR A 45 -7.00 19.57 -1.79
N ARG A 46 -6.83 19.03 -2.99
CA ARG A 46 -6.66 19.85 -4.19
C ARG A 46 -7.91 20.70 -4.47
N ASP A 47 -9.09 20.13 -4.27
CA ASP A 47 -10.35 20.87 -4.44
C ASP A 47 -10.48 21.96 -3.40
N GLU A 48 -10.14 21.69 -2.15
CA GLU A 48 -10.09 22.70 -1.09
C GLU A 48 -9.10 23.82 -1.42
N MET A 49 -7.96 23.46 -1.98
CA MET A 49 -6.92 24.43 -2.36
C MET A 49 -7.41 25.46 -3.36
N LYS A 50 -8.31 25.06 -4.27
CA LYS A 50 -8.85 25.94 -5.33
C LYS A 50 -9.69 27.07 -4.75
N VAL A 51 -10.31 26.88 -3.60
CA VAL A 51 -11.21 27.84 -2.97
C VAL A 51 -10.62 28.48 -1.71
N ALA A 52 -9.49 28.01 -1.24
CA ALA A 52 -8.82 28.51 -0.04
C ALA A 52 -8.09 29.82 -0.34
N GLN A 53 -8.15 30.77 0.60
CA GLN A 53 -7.37 32.00 0.52
C GLN A 53 -5.87 31.73 0.68
N ASP A 54 -5.54 30.77 1.57
CA ASP A 54 -4.16 30.33 1.78
C ASP A 54 -4.09 28.83 1.52
N PRO A 55 -3.45 28.41 0.41
CA PRO A 55 -3.36 27.00 0.06
C PRO A 55 -2.25 26.22 0.80
N SER A 56 -1.46 26.87 1.65
CA SER A 56 -0.27 26.23 2.22
C SER A 56 -0.59 24.99 3.06
N ALA A 57 -1.69 24.99 3.84
CA ALA A 57 -2.09 23.82 4.60
C ALA A 57 -2.50 22.65 3.70
N ALA A 58 -3.23 22.92 2.62
CA ALA A 58 -3.61 21.91 1.65
C ALA A 58 -2.40 21.35 0.90
N ILE A 59 -1.45 22.19 0.52
CA ILE A 59 -0.21 21.76 -0.13
C ILE A 59 0.59 20.85 0.80
N ALA A 60 0.73 21.22 2.07
CA ALA A 60 1.44 20.41 3.05
C ALA A 60 0.75 19.03 3.23
N ALA A 61 -0.58 19.00 3.28
CA ALA A 61 -1.34 17.77 3.38
C ALA A 61 -1.16 16.87 2.15
N ILE A 62 -1.22 17.44 0.95
CA ILE A 62 -1.01 16.71 -0.30
C ILE A 62 0.40 16.11 -0.35
N THR A 63 1.41 16.88 0.03
CA THR A 63 2.80 16.42 0.08
C THR A 63 2.94 15.24 1.06
N ALA A 64 2.38 15.36 2.26
CA ALA A 64 2.42 14.30 3.26
C ALA A 64 1.72 13.02 2.76
N ILE A 65 0.59 13.16 2.06
CA ILE A 65 -0.14 12.04 1.49
C ILE A 65 0.70 11.34 0.41
N HIS A 66 1.34 12.09 -0.48
CA HIS A 66 2.20 11.52 -1.54
C HIS A 66 3.41 10.80 -0.94
N GLU A 67 4.04 11.36 0.07
CA GLU A 67 5.16 10.73 0.78
C GLU A 67 4.72 9.41 1.44
N ALA A 68 3.55 9.40 2.07
CA ALA A 68 2.99 8.19 2.68
C ALA A 68 2.69 7.13 1.63
N ALA A 69 2.10 7.51 0.49
CA ALA A 69 1.80 6.60 -0.61
C ALA A 69 3.08 5.95 -1.17
N ASP A 70 4.15 6.72 -1.31
CA ASP A 70 5.44 6.20 -1.77
C ASP A 70 6.08 5.29 -0.72
N ALA A 71 5.96 5.63 0.56
CA ALA A 71 6.49 4.84 1.65
C ALA A 71 5.79 3.49 1.78
N LEU A 72 4.49 3.40 1.46
CA LEU A 72 3.74 2.15 1.49
C LEU A 72 4.32 1.07 0.56
N ILE A 73 4.94 1.47 -0.53
CA ILE A 73 5.57 0.53 -1.46
C ILE A 73 6.80 -0.13 -0.82
N ARG A 74 7.55 0.63 -0.02
CA ARG A 74 8.84 0.21 0.54
C ARG A 74 8.73 -0.35 1.95
N ASN A 75 7.71 0.05 2.70
CA ASN A 75 7.58 -0.31 4.11
C ASN A 75 6.32 -1.13 4.34
N PRO A 76 6.44 -2.38 4.84
CA PRO A 76 5.28 -3.22 5.10
C PRO A 76 4.44 -2.78 6.30
N ASN A 77 4.91 -1.86 7.12
CA ASN A 77 4.17 -1.41 8.29
C ASN A 77 3.17 -0.30 7.94
N GLU A 78 2.09 -0.70 7.28
CA GLU A 78 1.02 0.18 6.82
C GLU A 78 0.39 0.97 7.95
N GLN A 79 0.12 0.31 9.07
CA GLN A 79 -0.53 0.93 10.21
C GLN A 79 0.29 2.10 10.76
N LEU A 80 1.58 1.90 10.91
CA LEU A 80 2.47 2.94 11.40
C LEU A 80 2.53 4.13 10.43
N LEU A 81 2.60 3.85 9.13
CA LEU A 81 2.63 4.89 8.11
C LEU A 81 1.34 5.70 8.09
N LEU A 82 0.19 5.04 8.20
CA LEU A 82 -1.11 5.71 8.21
C LEU A 82 -1.32 6.54 9.47
N VAL A 83 -0.88 6.05 10.63
CA VAL A 83 -0.94 6.81 11.88
C VAL A 83 -0.04 8.05 11.78
N ALA A 84 1.18 7.90 11.28
CA ALA A 84 2.10 9.01 11.11
C ALA A 84 1.53 10.06 10.15
N LEU A 85 0.88 9.63 9.05
CA LEU A 85 0.20 10.52 8.13
C LEU A 85 -0.94 11.27 8.82
N ALA A 86 -1.80 10.56 9.54
CA ALA A 86 -2.94 11.16 10.24
C ALA A 86 -2.50 12.27 11.20
N LEU A 87 -1.34 12.11 11.84
CA LEU A 87 -0.79 13.12 12.74
C LEU A 87 -0.31 14.38 12.01
N LYS A 88 -0.03 14.28 10.71
CA LYS A 88 0.39 15.43 9.88
C LYS A 88 -0.78 16.17 9.26
N LEU A 89 -1.92 15.54 9.17
CA LEU A 89 -3.14 16.13 8.62
C LEU A 89 -3.91 16.89 9.68
#